data_ec45c88a10bab0d141c5ed1eb550e0a4
#
_entry.id   ec45c88a10bab0d141c5ed1eb550e0a4
#
_cell.length_a   1.000
_cell.length_b   1.000
_cell.length_c   1.000
_cell.angle_alpha   90.00
_cell.angle_beta   90.00
_cell.angle_gamma   90.00
#
_symmetry.space_group_name_H-M   'P 1'
#
loop_
_entity.id
_entity.type
_entity.pdbx_description
1 polymer ?
#
loop_
_entity_poly.entity_id
_entity_poly.type
_entity_poly.pdbx_seq_one_letter_code
_entity_poly.pdbx_strand_id
1 'polypeptide(L)'
;MKRIYLVDSENVGDIWVPLLVASQPDEEVIVFYTQKSPHMNYENVRLLKETEKEAEFIKCFEGSNALDFQLVTQLGYLLCENQENRYVIVSNDTGFDAAVRYWKQRNMPVQRLSGKELNRRLQ
;
A
#
# COMPACT_ATOMS: atom_id res chain seq x y z
N MET A 1 0.90 -18.22 2.21
CA MET A 1 0.13 -17.10 1.64
C MET A 1 0.35 -15.85 2.47
N LYS A 2 0.69 -14.75 1.82
CA LYS A 2 0.91 -13.46 2.47
C LYS A 2 -0.13 -12.45 2.05
N ARG A 3 -0.34 -11.43 2.87
CA ARG A 3 -1.11 -10.25 2.50
C ARG A 3 -0.13 -9.10 2.30
N ILE A 4 -0.14 -8.52 1.11
CA ILE A 4 0.77 -7.46 0.72
C ILE A 4 -0.01 -6.16 0.57
N TYR A 5 0.37 -5.14 1.33
CA TYR A 5 -0.25 -3.81 1.24
C TYR A 5 0.62 -2.92 0.34
N LEU A 6 0.00 -2.34 -0.68
CA LEU A 6 0.65 -1.38 -1.59
C LEU A 6 0.07 0.00 -1.26
N VAL A 7 0.88 0.83 -0.62
CA VAL A 7 0.42 2.10 -0.05
C VAL A 7 0.76 3.27 -0.97
N ASP A 8 -0.27 4.00 -1.40
CA ASP A 8 -0.16 5.24 -2.16
C ASP A 8 0.04 6.39 -1.17
N SER A 9 1.30 6.67 -0.81
CA SER A 9 1.60 7.64 0.24
C SER A 9 1.37 9.10 -0.18
N GLU A 10 1.31 9.41 -1.47
CA GLU A 10 0.91 10.76 -1.90
C GLU A 10 -0.53 11.07 -1.49
N ASN A 11 -1.37 10.03 -1.46
CA ASN A 11 -2.80 10.17 -1.21
C ASN A 11 -3.15 9.98 0.27
N VAL A 12 -2.58 8.96 0.91
CA VAL A 12 -2.96 8.62 2.29
C VAL A 12 -1.88 8.99 3.33
N GLY A 13 -0.74 9.53 2.91
CA GLY A 13 0.29 9.96 3.83
C GLY A 13 0.94 8.81 4.59
N ASP A 14 1.21 9.04 5.86
CA ASP A 14 1.96 8.11 6.71
C ASP A 14 1.11 7.10 7.48
N ILE A 15 -0.12 6.88 7.05
CA ILE A 15 -1.03 5.88 7.63
C ILE A 15 -0.41 4.47 7.65
N TRP A 16 0.57 4.25 6.78
CA TRP A 16 1.26 2.96 6.71
C TRP A 16 2.05 2.63 7.98
N VAL A 17 2.38 3.62 8.82
CA VAL A 17 3.15 3.37 10.05
C VAL A 17 2.32 2.57 11.06
N PRO A 18 1.13 3.01 11.46
CA PRO A 18 0.29 2.16 12.33
C PRO A 18 -0.08 0.84 11.69
N LEU A 19 -0.25 0.80 10.36
CA LEU A 19 -0.47 -0.46 9.64
C LEU A 19 0.71 -1.41 9.83
N LEU A 20 1.93 -0.92 9.64
CA LEU A 20 3.14 -1.72 9.80
C LEU A 20 3.27 -2.25 11.23
N VAL A 21 3.08 -1.37 12.22
CA VAL A 21 3.19 -1.74 13.64
C VAL A 21 2.20 -2.84 14.00
N ALA A 22 0.98 -2.78 13.45
CA ALA A 22 -0.08 -3.74 13.72
C ALA A 22 -0.01 -4.99 12.83
N SER A 23 0.89 -5.04 11.86
CA SER A 23 0.92 -6.13 10.87
C SER A 23 1.31 -7.47 11.49
N GLN A 24 0.76 -8.54 10.93
CA GLN A 24 1.06 -9.90 11.33
C GLN A 24 2.30 -10.41 10.58
N PRO A 25 2.93 -11.51 11.04
CA PRO A 25 4.14 -12.03 10.37
C PRO A 25 3.94 -12.41 8.89
N ASP A 26 2.71 -12.71 8.49
CA ASP A 26 2.38 -13.04 7.10
C ASP A 26 1.88 -11.83 6.31
N GLU A 27 2.13 -10.63 6.82
CA GLU A 27 1.76 -9.38 6.15
C GLU A 27 3.01 -8.55 5.84
N GLU A 28 2.98 -7.89 4.69
CA GLU A 28 4.06 -7.02 4.25
C GLU A 28 3.48 -5.68 3.81
N VAL A 29 4.27 -4.62 3.98
CA VAL A 29 3.87 -3.26 3.60
C VAL A 29 4.90 -2.71 2.62
N ILE A 30 4.43 -2.28 1.46
CA ILE A 30 5.23 -1.61 0.44
C ILE A 30 4.72 -0.18 0.31
N VAL A 31 5.60 0.79 0.54
CA VAL A 31 5.26 2.21 0.50
C VAL A 31 5.74 2.80 -0.82
N PHE A 32 4.81 3.22 -1.66
CA PHE A 32 5.11 3.94 -2.89
C PHE A 32 5.10 5.43 -2.57
N TYR A 33 6.19 6.12 -2.84
CA TYR A 33 6.32 7.51 -2.45
C TYR A 33 7.05 8.36 -3.50
N THR A 34 6.83 9.66 -3.41
CA THR A 34 7.57 10.68 -4.16
C THR A 34 7.92 11.82 -3.21
N GLN A 35 8.59 12.85 -3.70
CA GLN A 35 8.84 14.05 -2.90
C GLN A 35 7.56 14.77 -2.51
N LYS A 36 6.45 14.50 -3.19
CA LYS A 36 5.14 15.09 -2.88
C LYS A 36 4.40 14.37 -1.76
N SER A 37 4.89 13.22 -1.33
CA SER A 37 4.27 12.51 -0.21
C SER A 37 4.39 13.36 1.05
N PRO A 38 3.30 13.44 1.85
CA PRO A 38 3.31 14.24 3.08
C PRO A 38 4.40 13.80 4.05
N HIS A 39 4.88 14.74 4.84
CA HIS A 39 5.84 14.44 5.90
C HIS A 39 5.18 13.61 6.99
N MET A 40 6.00 12.80 7.67
CA MET A 40 5.53 12.01 8.81
C MET A 40 5.37 12.88 10.05
N ASN A 41 4.35 12.60 10.87
CA ASN A 41 4.23 13.27 12.15
C ASN A 41 5.16 12.61 13.17
N TYR A 42 5.44 13.32 14.28
CA TYR A 42 6.38 12.85 15.28
C TYR A 42 5.95 11.55 15.95
N GLU A 43 4.66 11.38 16.17
CA GLU A 43 4.15 10.15 16.79
C GLU A 43 4.46 8.94 15.93
N ASN A 44 4.24 9.05 14.62
CA ASN A 44 4.55 7.96 13.70
C ASN A 44 6.06 7.72 13.56
N VAL A 45 6.87 8.78 13.61
CA VAL A 45 8.33 8.62 13.63
C VAL A 45 8.75 7.82 14.86
N ARG A 46 8.17 8.13 16.03
CA ARG A 46 8.47 7.42 17.28
C ARG A 46 8.08 5.95 17.17
N LEU A 47 6.89 5.66 16.66
CA LEU A 47 6.42 4.28 16.48
C LEU A 47 7.35 3.50 15.56
N LEU A 48 7.77 4.12 14.46
CA LEU A 48 8.65 3.49 13.49
C LEU A 48 10.00 3.15 14.10
N LYS A 49 10.52 4.00 14.97
CA LYS A 49 11.80 3.75 15.64
C LYS A 49 11.72 2.63 16.68
N GLU A 50 10.54 2.41 17.24
CA GLU A 50 10.36 1.40 18.28
C GLU A 50 10.03 0.01 17.72
N THR A 51 9.53 -0.07 16.50
CA THR A 51 9.20 -1.36 15.90
C THR A 51 10.42 -2.01 15.24
N GLU A 52 10.48 -3.34 15.29
CA GLU A 52 11.49 -4.10 14.56
C GLU A 52 11.03 -4.45 13.15
N LYS A 53 9.77 -4.17 12.84
CA LYS A 53 9.21 -4.45 11.51
C LYS A 53 9.70 -3.43 10.50
N GLU A 54 9.88 -3.88 9.27
CA GLU A 54 10.38 -3.02 8.19
C GLU A 54 9.40 -3.01 7.03
N ALA A 55 9.18 -1.82 6.48
CA ALA A 55 8.43 -1.65 5.24
C ALA A 55 9.42 -1.60 4.07
N GLU A 56 8.97 -2.03 2.91
CA GLU A 56 9.70 -1.80 1.67
C GLU A 56 9.30 -0.42 1.13
N PHE A 57 10.27 0.33 0.60
CA PHE A 57 10.02 1.66 0.04
C PHE A 57 10.37 1.66 -1.43
N ILE A 58 9.43 2.11 -2.26
CA ILE A 58 9.63 2.28 -3.70
C ILE A 58 9.47 3.76 -4.03
N LYS A 59 10.60 4.40 -4.37
CA LYS A 59 10.57 5.79 -4.81
C LYS A 59 10.09 5.84 -6.26
N CYS A 60 9.01 6.57 -6.50
CA CYS A 60 8.39 6.66 -7.80
C CYS A 60 8.85 7.91 -8.55
N PHE A 61 8.86 7.82 -9.86
CA PHE A 61 9.03 9.00 -10.71
C PHE A 61 7.83 9.90 -10.55
N GLU A 62 8.06 11.21 -10.54
CA GLU A 62 7.01 12.21 -10.39
C GLU A 62 6.34 12.52 -11.72
N GLY A 63 5.10 12.95 -11.65
CA GLY A 63 4.31 13.32 -12.81
C GLY A 63 2.83 13.11 -12.53
N SER A 64 1.98 13.57 -13.42
CA SER A 64 0.54 13.41 -13.28
C SER A 64 0.16 11.93 -13.28
N ASN A 65 -0.43 11.46 -12.19
CA ASN A 65 -0.81 10.06 -11.99
C ASN A 65 0.37 9.09 -12.09
N ALA A 66 1.61 9.58 -11.99
CA ALA A 66 2.78 8.75 -12.21
C ALA A 66 2.93 7.67 -11.14
N LEU A 67 2.70 8.02 -9.87
CA LEU A 67 2.74 7.03 -8.79
C LEU A 67 1.71 5.94 -9.03
N ASP A 68 0.50 6.32 -9.44
CA ASP A 68 -0.60 5.36 -9.67
C ASP A 68 -0.22 4.33 -10.73
N PHE A 69 0.36 4.78 -11.85
CA PHE A 69 0.79 3.87 -12.91
C PHE A 69 1.90 2.94 -12.44
N GLN A 70 2.84 3.45 -11.67
CA GLN A 70 3.93 2.64 -11.15
C GLN A 70 3.44 1.62 -10.13
N LEU A 71 2.50 2.00 -9.27
CA LEU A 71 1.91 1.11 -8.30
C LEU A 71 1.21 -0.07 -8.98
N VAL A 72 0.35 0.21 -9.98
CA VAL A 72 -0.37 -0.87 -10.67
C VAL A 72 0.56 -1.72 -11.54
N THR A 73 1.63 -1.14 -12.05
CA THR A 73 2.65 -1.89 -12.79
C THR A 73 3.34 -2.90 -11.87
N GLN A 74 3.73 -2.45 -10.67
CA GLN A 74 4.35 -3.32 -9.69
C GLN A 74 3.37 -4.39 -9.20
N LEU A 75 2.11 -4.03 -9.01
CA LEU A 75 1.06 -4.98 -8.65
C LEU A 75 0.97 -6.12 -9.66
N GLY A 76 0.97 -5.79 -10.94
CA GLY A 76 0.92 -6.81 -12.00
C GLY A 76 2.11 -7.74 -11.95
N TYR A 77 3.30 -7.20 -11.72
CA TYR A 77 4.51 -8.00 -11.57
C TYR A 77 4.43 -8.94 -10.37
N LEU A 78 3.99 -8.43 -9.22
CA LEU A 78 3.85 -9.24 -8.00
C LEU A 78 2.82 -10.36 -8.17
N LEU A 79 1.70 -10.07 -8.83
CA LEU A 79 0.68 -11.07 -9.12
C LEU A 79 1.21 -12.18 -10.02
N CYS A 80 2.06 -11.81 -10.97
CA CYS A 80 2.71 -12.81 -11.85
C CYS A 80 3.66 -13.70 -11.07
N GLU A 81 4.40 -13.12 -10.12
CA GLU A 81 5.35 -13.88 -9.31
C GLU A 81 4.68 -14.81 -8.31
N ASN A 82 3.59 -14.35 -7.68
CA ASN A 82 2.92 -15.15 -6.66
C ASN A 82 1.42 -14.87 -6.64
N GLN A 83 0.67 -15.73 -7.27
CA GLN A 83 -0.79 -15.62 -7.39
C GLN A 83 -1.52 -16.02 -6.10
N GLU A 84 -0.84 -16.66 -5.17
CA GLU A 84 -1.45 -17.12 -3.92
C GLU A 84 -1.55 -16.02 -2.87
N ASN A 85 -0.70 -14.98 -2.99
CA ASN A 85 -0.75 -13.86 -2.07
C ASN A 85 -2.00 -13.02 -2.31
N ARG A 86 -2.42 -12.31 -1.26
CA ARG A 86 -3.50 -11.33 -1.35
C ARG A 86 -2.87 -9.94 -1.41
N TYR A 87 -3.40 -9.08 -2.26
CA TYR A 87 -2.86 -7.74 -2.48
C TYR A 87 -3.91 -6.70 -2.17
N VAL A 88 -3.52 -5.70 -1.38
CA VAL A 88 -4.40 -4.63 -0.94
C VAL A 88 -3.78 -3.29 -1.33
N ILE A 89 -4.47 -2.53 -2.18
CA ILE A 89 -4.07 -1.16 -2.50
C ILE A 89 -4.65 -0.25 -1.42
N VAL A 90 -3.81 0.56 -0.79
CA VAL A 90 -4.25 1.53 0.21
C VAL A 90 -4.22 2.92 -0.41
N SER A 91 -5.39 3.43 -0.76
CA SER A 91 -5.55 4.75 -1.38
C SER A 91 -7.02 5.15 -1.35
N ASN A 92 -7.26 6.46 -1.24
CA ASN A 92 -8.61 7.01 -1.37
C ASN A 92 -9.03 7.19 -2.84
N ASP A 93 -8.09 7.02 -3.77
CA ASP A 93 -8.36 7.22 -5.20
C ASP A 93 -9.14 6.03 -5.75
N THR A 94 -10.41 6.28 -6.12
CA THR A 94 -11.29 5.27 -6.69
C THR A 94 -10.86 4.84 -8.11
N GLY A 95 -9.94 5.57 -8.73
CA GLY A 95 -9.38 5.17 -10.03
C GLY A 95 -8.72 3.81 -9.98
N PHE A 96 -8.18 3.41 -8.81
CA PHE A 96 -7.61 2.07 -8.63
C PHE A 96 -8.64 0.96 -8.73
N ASP A 97 -9.93 1.27 -8.60
CA ASP A 97 -10.99 0.24 -8.70
C ASP A 97 -11.01 -0.40 -10.08
N ALA A 98 -10.55 0.32 -11.11
CA ALA A 98 -10.41 -0.26 -12.45
C ALA A 98 -9.40 -1.43 -12.44
N ALA A 99 -8.27 -1.26 -11.76
CA ALA A 99 -7.27 -2.32 -11.62
C ALA A 99 -7.81 -3.48 -10.78
N VAL A 100 -8.53 -3.18 -9.69
CA VAL A 100 -9.14 -4.20 -8.84
C VAL A 100 -10.11 -5.07 -9.65
N ARG A 101 -10.98 -4.41 -10.45
CA ARG A 101 -11.96 -5.11 -11.29
C ARG A 101 -11.28 -5.94 -12.38
N TYR A 102 -10.22 -5.41 -12.97
CA TYR A 102 -9.44 -6.11 -13.99
C TYR A 102 -8.93 -7.44 -13.45
N TRP A 103 -8.31 -7.43 -12.27
CA TRP A 103 -7.75 -8.64 -11.67
C TRP A 103 -8.83 -9.57 -11.12
N LYS A 104 -9.92 -9.01 -10.61
CA LYS A 104 -11.06 -9.81 -10.13
C LYS A 104 -11.65 -10.67 -11.24
N GLN A 105 -11.75 -10.14 -12.46
CA GLN A 105 -12.22 -10.90 -13.60
C GLN A 105 -11.31 -12.08 -13.95
N ARG A 106 -10.06 -12.02 -13.48
CA ARG A 106 -9.05 -13.07 -13.68
C ARG A 106 -8.84 -13.92 -12.43
N ASN A 107 -9.77 -13.81 -11.50
CA ASN A 107 -9.74 -14.57 -10.22
C ASN A 107 -8.49 -14.29 -9.39
N MET A 108 -7.97 -13.06 -9.47
CA MET A 108 -6.83 -12.64 -8.65
C MET A 108 -7.32 -11.83 -7.45
N PRO A 109 -6.85 -12.14 -6.22
CA PRO A 109 -7.38 -11.53 -5.00
C PRO A 109 -6.76 -10.14 -4.74
N VAL A 110 -7.30 -9.13 -5.38
CA VAL A 110 -6.88 -7.73 -5.19
C VAL A 110 -8.06 -6.92 -4.66
N GLN A 111 -7.80 -6.06 -3.68
CA GLN A 111 -8.81 -5.13 -3.16
C GLN A 111 -8.19 -3.77 -2.91
N ARG A 112 -9.02 -2.75 -2.79
CA ARG A 112 -8.60 -1.41 -2.36
C ARG A 112 -9.25 -1.08 -1.03
N LEU A 113 -8.47 -0.49 -0.13
CA LEU A 113 -8.96 0.10 1.12
C LEU A 113 -8.67 1.59 1.09
N SER A 114 -9.67 2.40 1.44
CA SER A 114 -9.44 3.81 1.70
C SER A 114 -8.71 3.98 3.03
N GLY A 115 -8.13 5.17 3.26
CA GLY A 115 -7.51 5.48 4.54
C GLY A 115 -8.50 5.31 5.70
N LYS A 116 -9.73 5.71 5.49
CA LYS A 116 -10.80 5.59 6.51
C LYS A 116 -11.12 4.13 6.83
N GLU A 117 -11.24 3.30 5.81
CA GLU A 117 -11.48 1.87 6.00
C GLU A 117 -10.32 1.19 6.72
N LEU A 118 -9.09 1.55 6.37
CA LEU A 118 -7.91 1.02 7.03
C LEU A 118 -7.87 1.42 8.50
N ASN A 119 -8.14 2.70 8.82
CA ASN A 119 -8.18 3.16 10.21
C ASN A 119 -9.18 2.38 11.06
N ARG A 120 -10.36 2.07 10.51
CA ARG A 120 -11.35 1.28 11.23
C ARG A 120 -10.84 -0.12 11.55
N ARG A 121 -10.09 -0.73 10.63
CA ARG A 121 -9.54 -2.08 10.86
C ARG A 121 -8.43 -2.09 11.90
N LEU A 122 -7.72 -0.96 12.06
CA LEU A 122 -6.62 -0.85 13.01
C LEU A 122 -7.08 -0.51 14.44
N GLN A 123 -8.33 -0.15 14.60
CA GLN A 123 -8.90 0.18 15.91
C GLN A 123 -9.33 -1.06 16.69
#